data_71dee4c79f88be5e87244f8bcb7a8cc6
#
_entry.id   71dee4c79f88be5e87244f8bcb7a8cc6
#
_cell.length_a   1.000
_cell.length_b   1.000
_cell.length_c   1.000
_cell.angle_alpha   90.00
_cell.angle_beta   90.00
_cell.angle_gamma   90.00
#
_symmetry.space_group_name_H-M   'P 1'
#
loop_
_entity.id
_entity.type
_entity.pdbx_description
1 polymer ?
#
loop_
_entity_poly.entity_id
_entity_poly.type
_entity_poly.pdbx_seq_one_letter_code
_entity_poly.pdbx_strand_id
1 'polypeptide(L)'
;RIYYVEQGSQKMYETTVEEPWNEVFDLPGVGPGMEVKVKVSLVYCEVKLKPEDNKKARQNALLKVKCKVIEDTLLSYVKNVEGTNCQLIKGKMWCNDLVGYGCAEVVICKEICFDYPVKKIVSKDAAVSFDYRNTAVNNGVVKVVGELDKNICYLDRCEGAVWEKCFQEPFEVNVDLPDAEQGMKAKLSYKIKDIDFRSPEYPDSCCNE
;
A
#
# COMPACT_ATOMS: atom_id res chain seq x y z
N ARG A 1 0.26 16.68 -2.67
CA ARG A 1 -0.11 17.85 -1.86
C ARG A 1 1.15 18.46 -1.27
N ILE A 2 1.24 19.77 -1.25
CA ILE A 2 2.35 20.53 -0.69
C ILE A 2 1.77 21.46 0.36
N TYR A 3 2.30 21.38 1.57
CA TYR A 3 1.96 22.28 2.66
C TYR A 3 3.10 23.28 2.84
N TYR A 4 2.77 24.54 3.01
CA TYR A 4 3.75 25.61 3.20
C TYR A 4 3.25 26.65 4.21
N VAL A 5 4.18 27.30 4.87
CA VAL A 5 3.89 28.37 5.82
C VAL A 5 4.27 29.71 5.20
N GLU A 6 3.37 30.67 5.30
CA GLU A 6 3.65 32.05 4.85
C GLU A 6 4.63 32.74 5.80
N GLN A 7 5.68 33.29 5.23
CA GLN A 7 6.67 34.05 6.00
C GLN A 7 6.02 35.30 6.60
N GLY A 8 6.00 35.40 7.93
CA GLY A 8 5.49 36.54 8.67
C GLY A 8 4.12 36.37 9.32
N SER A 9 3.20 35.58 8.73
CA SER A 9 1.88 35.32 9.32
C SER A 9 1.76 34.00 10.05
N GLN A 10 2.74 33.11 9.88
CA GLN A 10 2.73 31.71 10.32
C GLN A 10 1.49 30.91 9.90
N LYS A 11 0.73 31.44 8.95
CA LYS A 11 -0.42 30.74 8.39
C LYS A 11 0.04 29.66 7.45
N MET A 12 -0.57 28.49 7.60
CA MET A 12 -0.30 27.34 6.74
C MET A 12 -1.31 27.28 5.59
N TYR A 13 -0.79 26.98 4.43
CA TYR A 13 -1.54 26.80 3.20
C TYR A 13 -1.26 25.43 2.60
N GLU A 14 -2.23 24.93 1.86
CA GLU A 14 -2.12 23.70 1.08
C GLU A 14 -2.25 24.02 -0.41
N THR A 15 -1.42 23.39 -1.21
CA THR A 15 -1.62 23.36 -2.66
C THR A 15 -1.51 21.92 -3.17
N THR A 16 -2.38 21.59 -4.12
CA THR A 16 -2.33 20.30 -4.81
C THR A 16 -1.76 20.53 -6.20
N VAL A 17 -0.74 19.75 -6.54
CA VAL A 17 -0.15 19.74 -7.88
C VAL A 17 -0.38 18.35 -8.46
N GLU A 18 -1.01 18.31 -9.63
CA GLU A 18 -1.19 17.10 -10.42
C GLU A 18 -0.30 17.21 -11.66
N GLU A 19 0.63 16.27 -11.80
CA GLU A 19 1.55 16.22 -12.92
C GLU A 19 1.37 14.89 -13.65
N PRO A 20 0.81 14.92 -14.87
CA PRO A 20 0.70 13.72 -15.67
C PRO A 20 2.09 13.26 -16.12
N TRP A 21 2.33 11.97 -16.04
CA TRP A 21 3.55 11.37 -16.55
C TRP A 21 3.22 10.18 -17.46
N ASN A 22 4.10 9.92 -18.40
CA ASN A 22 3.99 8.83 -19.35
C ASN A 22 5.37 8.18 -19.50
N GLU A 23 5.43 6.86 -19.49
CA GLU A 23 6.64 6.08 -19.66
C GLU A 23 6.35 4.83 -20.49
N VAL A 24 7.24 4.52 -21.40
CA VAL A 24 7.12 3.32 -22.25
C VAL A 24 8.20 2.32 -21.85
N PHE A 25 7.78 1.11 -21.56
CA PHE A 25 8.66 0.00 -21.24
C PHE A 25 8.71 -0.96 -22.42
N ASP A 26 9.92 -1.20 -22.92
CA ASP A 26 10.15 -2.25 -23.91
C ASP A 26 10.36 -3.59 -23.18
N LEU A 27 9.39 -4.49 -23.34
CA LEU A 27 9.43 -5.81 -22.73
C LEU A 27 9.41 -6.86 -23.85
N PRO A 28 10.53 -7.51 -24.14
CA PRO A 28 10.58 -8.54 -25.18
C PRO A 28 9.60 -9.69 -24.89
N GLY A 29 8.89 -10.13 -25.92
CA GLY A 29 7.96 -11.25 -25.82
C GLY A 29 6.53 -10.88 -25.40
N VAL A 30 6.24 -9.60 -25.19
CA VAL A 30 4.86 -9.15 -24.89
C VAL A 30 4.01 -9.11 -26.17
N GLY A 31 2.82 -9.70 -26.11
CA GLY A 31 1.86 -9.75 -27.21
C GLY A 31 0.45 -9.32 -26.79
N PRO A 32 -0.44 -9.16 -27.77
CA PRO A 32 -1.85 -8.86 -27.51
C PRO A 32 -2.51 -9.95 -26.66
N GLY A 33 -3.37 -9.56 -25.72
CA GLY A 33 -4.13 -10.48 -24.87
C GLY A 33 -3.46 -10.90 -23.57
N MET A 34 -2.20 -10.52 -23.36
CA MET A 34 -1.51 -10.76 -22.08
C MET A 34 -1.99 -9.82 -20.98
N GLU A 35 -2.06 -10.32 -19.75
CA GLU A 35 -2.40 -9.51 -18.58
C GLU A 35 -1.19 -8.69 -18.13
N VAL A 36 -1.37 -7.38 -17.97
CA VAL A 36 -0.32 -6.48 -17.49
C VAL A 36 -0.62 -6.02 -16.07
N LYS A 37 0.30 -6.30 -15.15
CA LYS A 37 0.25 -5.80 -13.77
C LYS A 37 1.33 -4.73 -13.57
N VAL A 38 0.90 -3.52 -13.23
CA VAL A 38 1.80 -2.39 -12.99
C VAL A 38 1.75 -2.02 -11.51
N LYS A 39 2.91 -1.86 -10.90
CA LYS A 39 3.07 -1.31 -9.56
C LYS A 39 3.97 -0.09 -9.63
N VAL A 40 3.44 1.05 -9.18
CA VAL A 40 4.18 2.30 -9.04
C VAL A 40 4.45 2.55 -7.56
N SER A 41 5.65 2.98 -7.23
CA SER A 41 6.03 3.40 -5.88
C SER A 41 6.87 4.66 -5.94
N LEU A 42 6.56 5.61 -5.08
CA LEU A 42 7.38 6.79 -4.87
C LEU A 42 8.63 6.38 -4.09
N VAL A 43 9.81 6.64 -4.66
CA VAL A 43 11.10 6.35 -4.02
C VAL A 43 11.60 7.56 -3.26
N TYR A 44 11.40 8.73 -3.85
CA TYR A 44 11.90 9.98 -3.34
C TYR A 44 11.02 11.13 -3.84
N CYS A 45 10.76 12.08 -2.97
CA CYS A 45 10.11 13.34 -3.34
C CYS A 45 10.74 14.47 -2.53
N GLU A 46 11.17 15.50 -3.22
CA GLU A 46 11.73 16.69 -2.63
C GLU A 46 11.08 17.94 -3.22
N VAL A 47 10.77 18.89 -2.37
CA VAL A 47 10.29 20.22 -2.77
C VAL A 47 11.25 21.27 -2.24
N LYS A 48 11.82 22.09 -3.11
CA LYS A 48 12.73 23.20 -2.76
C LYS A 48 12.17 24.51 -3.24
N LEU A 49 12.16 25.53 -2.38
CA LEU A 49 11.87 26.88 -2.79
C LEU A 49 12.95 27.38 -3.76
N LYS A 50 12.55 28.18 -4.75
CA LYS A 50 13.52 28.83 -5.65
C LYS A 50 14.19 29.99 -4.92
N PRO A 51 15.55 30.09 -4.92
CA PRO A 51 16.25 31.16 -4.23
C PRO A 51 15.88 32.57 -4.72
N GLU A 52 15.54 32.69 -6.01
CA GLU A 52 15.21 33.95 -6.64
C GLU A 52 13.76 34.38 -6.41
N ASP A 53 12.87 33.44 -6.05
CA ASP A 53 11.44 33.70 -5.90
C ASP A 53 10.82 32.73 -4.89
N ASN A 54 10.67 33.20 -3.66
CA ASN A 54 10.12 32.40 -2.56
C ASN A 54 8.62 32.03 -2.71
N LYS A 55 7.95 32.49 -3.77
CA LYS A 55 6.61 32.06 -4.14
C LYS A 55 6.60 30.87 -5.11
N LYS A 56 7.78 30.45 -5.55
CA LYS A 56 7.94 29.33 -6.47
C LYS A 56 8.76 28.21 -5.83
N ALA A 57 8.31 26.99 -6.04
CA ALA A 57 9.04 25.81 -5.64
C ALA A 57 9.33 24.90 -6.83
N ARG A 58 10.43 24.16 -6.73
CA ARG A 58 10.77 23.08 -7.65
C ARG A 58 10.54 21.76 -6.93
N GLN A 59 9.76 20.88 -7.55
CA GLN A 59 9.55 19.52 -7.09
C GLN A 59 10.38 18.55 -7.92
N ASN A 60 11.06 17.62 -7.25
CA ASN A 60 11.70 16.47 -7.88
C ASN A 60 11.09 15.21 -7.26
N ALA A 61 10.63 14.30 -8.09
CA ALA A 61 10.10 13.02 -7.64
C ALA A 61 10.77 11.89 -8.43
N LEU A 62 11.14 10.82 -7.73
CA LEU A 62 11.64 9.59 -8.32
C LEU A 62 10.61 8.49 -8.11
N LEU A 63 10.08 7.99 -9.21
CA LEU A 63 9.12 6.89 -9.21
C LEU A 63 9.82 5.59 -9.61
N LYS A 64 9.52 4.52 -8.90
CA LYS A 64 9.89 3.15 -9.28
C LYS A 64 8.67 2.45 -9.84
N VAL A 65 8.73 2.12 -11.12
CA VAL A 65 7.68 1.37 -11.80
C VAL A 65 8.13 -0.07 -11.99
N LYS A 66 7.27 -1.01 -11.62
CA LYS A 66 7.45 -2.44 -11.88
C LYS A 66 6.31 -2.91 -12.77
N CYS A 67 6.65 -3.43 -13.94
CA CYS A 67 5.72 -4.11 -14.82
C CYS A 67 5.94 -5.62 -14.71
N LYS A 68 4.84 -6.36 -14.68
CA LYS A 68 4.82 -7.82 -14.83
C LYS A 68 3.78 -8.16 -15.87
N VAL A 69 4.17 -8.91 -16.88
CA VAL A 69 3.28 -9.42 -17.91
C VAL A 69 3.10 -10.91 -17.68
N ILE A 70 1.87 -11.37 -17.77
CA ILE A 70 1.48 -12.76 -17.52
C ILE A 70 0.67 -13.23 -18.73
N GLU A 71 1.05 -14.40 -19.25
CA GLU A 71 0.31 -15.12 -20.24
C GLU A 71 -0.23 -16.40 -19.63
N ASP A 72 -1.53 -16.64 -19.76
CA ASP A 72 -2.13 -17.89 -19.37
C ASP A 72 -1.96 -18.89 -20.51
N THR A 73 -1.24 -19.98 -20.26
CA THR A 73 -0.98 -21.01 -21.24
C THR A 73 -1.59 -22.33 -20.81
N LEU A 74 -2.38 -22.91 -21.67
CA LEU A 74 -2.96 -24.23 -21.45
C LEU A 74 -1.89 -25.30 -21.72
N LEU A 75 -1.48 -26.01 -20.70
CA LEU A 75 -0.52 -27.12 -20.79
C LEU A 75 -1.26 -28.44 -20.87
N SER A 76 -1.17 -29.09 -22.04
CA SER A 76 -1.61 -30.47 -22.19
C SER A 76 -0.44 -31.42 -21.97
N TYR A 77 -0.59 -32.38 -21.08
CA TYR A 77 0.43 -33.37 -20.82
C TYR A 77 -0.16 -34.78 -20.78
N VAL A 78 0.64 -35.77 -21.18
CA VAL A 78 0.27 -37.18 -21.10
C VAL A 78 0.57 -37.69 -19.72
N LYS A 79 -0.46 -38.03 -18.95
CA LYS A 79 -0.34 -38.53 -17.58
C LYS A 79 -0.05 -40.03 -17.54
N ASN A 80 -0.68 -40.77 -18.45
CA ASN A 80 -0.50 -42.22 -18.57
C ASN A 80 -0.76 -42.69 -20.02
N VAL A 81 -0.14 -43.80 -20.38
CA VAL A 81 -0.36 -44.46 -21.68
C VAL A 81 -0.68 -45.89 -21.40
N GLU A 82 -1.82 -46.41 -21.88
CA GLU A 82 -2.27 -47.74 -21.69
C GLU A 82 -2.36 -48.49 -23.03
N GLY A 83 -2.10 -49.80 -23.04
CA GLY A 83 -2.33 -50.66 -24.20
C GLY A 83 -1.31 -50.57 -25.32
N THR A 84 -0.10 -50.05 -25.09
CA THR A 84 0.96 -49.93 -26.08
C THR A 84 2.28 -50.53 -25.57
N ASN A 85 3.10 -51.07 -26.46
CA ASN A 85 4.48 -51.50 -26.17
C ASN A 85 5.49 -50.34 -26.20
N CYS A 86 5.07 -49.17 -25.74
CA CYS A 86 5.92 -47.98 -25.72
C CYS A 86 6.71 -47.84 -24.43
N GLN A 87 7.98 -47.46 -24.52
CA GLN A 87 8.75 -47.06 -23.37
C GLN A 87 8.38 -45.64 -22.97
N LEU A 88 7.82 -45.46 -21.76
CA LEU A 88 7.44 -44.14 -21.26
C LEU A 88 8.65 -43.50 -20.55
N ILE A 89 9.16 -42.40 -21.09
CA ILE A 89 10.14 -41.54 -20.46
C ILE A 89 9.38 -40.46 -19.69
N LYS A 90 9.43 -40.52 -18.36
CA LYS A 90 8.77 -39.54 -17.49
C LYS A 90 9.73 -38.39 -17.19
N GLY A 91 9.31 -37.18 -17.53
CA GLY A 91 9.93 -35.93 -17.07
C GLY A 91 9.21 -35.36 -15.86
N LYS A 92 9.91 -34.58 -15.05
CA LYS A 92 9.32 -33.73 -13.99
C LYS A 92 9.40 -32.29 -14.41
N MET A 93 8.29 -31.59 -14.36
CA MET A 93 8.22 -30.15 -14.55
C MET A 93 7.63 -29.51 -13.29
N TRP A 94 8.26 -28.46 -12.81
CA TRP A 94 7.74 -27.66 -11.70
C TRP A 94 7.02 -26.46 -12.29
N CYS A 95 5.73 -26.34 -12.05
CA CYS A 95 4.93 -25.16 -12.39
C CYS A 95 4.27 -24.60 -11.12
N ASN A 96 4.08 -23.29 -11.10
CA ASN A 96 3.25 -22.68 -10.08
C ASN A 96 1.82 -22.70 -10.58
N ASP A 97 0.95 -23.32 -9.82
CA ASP A 97 -0.49 -23.31 -10.05
C ASP A 97 -1.15 -22.28 -9.12
N LEU A 98 -2.17 -21.60 -9.63
CA LEU A 98 -2.95 -20.67 -8.84
C LEU A 98 -4.17 -21.40 -8.29
N VAL A 99 -4.14 -21.67 -7.00
CA VAL A 99 -5.22 -22.40 -6.32
C VAL A 99 -6.49 -21.57 -6.20
N GLY A 100 -6.36 -20.27 -5.93
CA GLY A 100 -7.53 -19.40 -5.82
C GLY A 100 -7.21 -17.99 -5.38
N TYR A 101 -8.26 -17.19 -5.25
CA TYR A 101 -8.24 -15.82 -4.75
C TYR A 101 -9.19 -15.70 -3.57
N GLY A 102 -8.77 -15.02 -2.54
CA GLY A 102 -9.60 -14.67 -1.40
C GLY A 102 -9.43 -13.20 -1.05
N CYS A 103 -10.41 -12.60 -0.39
CA CYS A 103 -10.33 -11.25 0.15
C CYS A 103 -11.00 -11.19 1.51
N ALA A 104 -10.48 -10.31 2.37
CA ALA A 104 -11.09 -9.95 3.64
C ALA A 104 -11.01 -8.45 3.85
N GLU A 105 -11.96 -7.91 4.61
CA GLU A 105 -11.96 -6.53 5.03
C GLU A 105 -11.62 -6.45 6.52
N VAL A 106 -10.75 -5.53 6.87
CA VAL A 106 -10.35 -5.27 8.26
C VAL A 106 -10.70 -3.83 8.59
N VAL A 107 -11.43 -3.64 9.68
CA VAL A 107 -11.70 -2.33 10.25
C VAL A 107 -10.88 -2.20 11.52
N ILE A 108 -9.97 -1.23 11.55
CA ILE A 108 -9.14 -0.95 12.72
C ILE A 108 -9.62 0.38 13.30
N CYS A 109 -10.26 0.29 14.48
CA CYS A 109 -10.70 1.45 15.24
C CYS A 109 -9.89 1.55 16.52
N LYS A 110 -9.25 2.70 16.74
CA LYS A 110 -8.44 2.93 17.92
C LYS A 110 -8.50 4.38 18.36
N GLU A 111 -8.49 4.58 19.67
CA GLU A 111 -8.32 5.89 20.26
C GLU A 111 -6.87 6.32 20.19
N ILE A 112 -6.59 7.54 19.76
CA ILE A 112 -5.26 8.08 19.55
C ILE A 112 -5.06 9.24 20.50
N CYS A 113 -4.00 9.18 21.31
CA CYS A 113 -3.58 10.30 22.16
C CYS A 113 -2.55 11.13 21.41
N PHE A 114 -2.81 12.42 21.29
CA PHE A 114 -1.85 13.40 20.77
C PHE A 114 -1.11 14.07 21.92
N ASP A 115 0.11 14.52 21.64
CA ASP A 115 0.96 15.15 22.66
C ASP A 115 0.53 16.59 22.96
N TYR A 116 -0.18 17.20 22.01
CA TYR A 116 -0.73 18.55 22.11
C TYR A 116 -2.20 18.56 21.67
N PRO A 117 -3.02 19.49 22.18
CA PRO A 117 -4.42 19.62 21.78
C PRO A 117 -4.56 19.90 20.28
N VAL A 118 -5.33 19.07 19.60
CA VAL A 118 -5.49 19.13 18.13
C VAL A 118 -6.49 20.22 17.77
N LYS A 119 -6.09 21.16 16.92
CA LYS A 119 -6.96 22.12 16.27
C LYS A 119 -7.51 21.58 14.97
N LYS A 120 -6.66 20.92 14.18
CA LYS A 120 -7.02 20.39 12.87
C LYS A 120 -6.04 19.29 12.44
N ILE A 121 -6.54 18.23 11.86
CA ILE A 121 -5.73 17.27 11.14
C ILE A 121 -5.37 17.86 9.77
N VAL A 122 -4.10 17.93 9.47
CA VAL A 122 -3.53 18.54 8.27
C VAL A 122 -3.38 17.51 7.16
N SER A 123 -2.74 16.41 7.48
CA SER A 123 -2.61 15.27 6.57
C SER A 123 -2.68 13.95 7.31
N LYS A 124 -3.05 12.93 6.59
CA LYS A 124 -3.14 11.57 7.08
C LYS A 124 -2.66 10.62 5.99
N ASP A 125 -1.72 9.77 6.34
CA ASP A 125 -1.20 8.71 5.49
C ASP A 125 -1.22 7.39 6.23
N ALA A 126 -1.40 6.31 5.49
CA ALA A 126 -1.26 4.97 6.04
C ALA A 126 -0.67 4.01 5.03
N ALA A 127 0.10 3.06 5.54
CA ALA A 127 0.67 1.98 4.78
C ALA A 127 0.49 0.66 5.53
N VAL A 128 0.45 -0.45 4.81
CA VAL A 128 0.38 -1.79 5.40
C VAL A 128 1.66 -2.53 5.09
N SER A 129 2.24 -3.11 6.13
CA SER A 129 3.32 -4.08 6.03
C SER A 129 2.80 -5.47 6.44
N PHE A 130 3.14 -6.50 5.64
CA PHE A 130 2.74 -7.88 5.94
C PHE A 130 3.88 -8.63 6.63
N ASP A 131 3.55 -9.30 7.72
CA ASP A 131 4.46 -10.24 8.36
C ASP A 131 4.32 -11.64 7.72
N TYR A 132 5.13 -11.89 6.71
CA TYR A 132 5.16 -13.18 6.01
C TYR A 132 5.66 -14.35 6.87
N ARG A 133 6.31 -14.09 8.01
CA ARG A 133 6.79 -15.15 8.91
C ARG A 133 5.65 -15.71 9.74
N ASN A 134 4.74 -14.84 10.16
CA ASN A 134 3.58 -15.19 10.96
C ASN A 134 2.29 -15.37 10.13
N THR A 135 2.35 -15.06 8.83
CA THR A 135 1.29 -15.41 7.88
C THR A 135 1.34 -16.90 7.56
N ALA A 136 0.24 -17.59 7.72
CA ALA A 136 0.16 -19.04 7.53
C ALA A 136 -0.97 -19.43 6.57
N VAL A 137 -0.69 -20.39 5.69
CA VAL A 137 -1.70 -21.05 4.87
C VAL A 137 -2.05 -22.37 5.55
N ASN A 138 -3.30 -22.49 5.92
CA ASN A 138 -3.89 -23.69 6.50
C ASN A 138 -4.96 -24.24 5.55
N ASN A 139 -5.49 -25.43 5.86
CA ASN A 139 -6.52 -26.03 5.03
C ASN A 139 -7.79 -25.14 5.02
N GLY A 140 -8.09 -24.59 3.85
CA GLY A 140 -9.26 -23.74 3.63
C GLY A 140 -9.14 -22.27 4.08
N VAL A 141 -8.04 -21.87 4.72
CA VAL A 141 -7.90 -20.52 5.31
C VAL A 141 -6.48 -19.99 5.18
N VAL A 142 -6.34 -18.74 4.85
CA VAL A 142 -5.07 -18.00 4.93
C VAL A 142 -5.14 -17.02 6.09
N LYS A 143 -4.37 -17.28 7.15
CA LYS A 143 -4.18 -16.36 8.26
C LYS A 143 -3.15 -15.30 7.85
N VAL A 144 -3.57 -14.06 7.74
CA VAL A 144 -2.71 -12.92 7.38
C VAL A 144 -2.42 -12.10 8.63
N VAL A 145 -1.14 -11.83 8.85
CA VAL A 145 -0.64 -10.99 9.94
C VAL A 145 0.09 -9.80 9.34
N GLY A 146 -0.10 -8.63 9.92
CA GLY A 146 0.56 -7.42 9.45
C GLY A 146 0.46 -6.26 10.44
N GLU A 147 1.01 -5.13 10.04
CA GLU A 147 0.97 -3.88 10.77
C GLU A 147 0.44 -2.77 9.86
N LEU A 148 -0.39 -1.90 10.42
CA LEU A 148 -0.85 -0.67 9.80
C LEU A 148 -0.01 0.47 10.36
N ASP A 149 0.87 1.01 9.54
CA ASP A 149 1.64 2.21 9.83
C ASP A 149 0.80 3.43 9.47
N LYS A 150 0.53 4.30 10.44
CA LYS A 150 -0.22 5.55 10.25
C LYS A 150 0.67 6.73 10.54
N ASN A 151 0.63 7.72 9.68
CA ASN A 151 1.30 8.99 9.88
C ASN A 151 0.29 10.13 9.82
N ILE A 152 0.24 10.95 10.87
CA ILE A 152 -0.72 12.02 11.04
C ILE A 152 0.03 13.31 11.31
N CYS A 153 -0.17 14.30 10.42
CA CYS A 153 0.25 15.67 10.71
C CYS A 153 -0.95 16.46 11.23
N TYR A 154 -0.78 17.16 12.33
CA TYR A 154 -1.82 17.95 12.95
C TYR A 154 -1.33 19.33 13.37
N LEU A 155 -2.23 20.28 13.37
CA LEU A 155 -2.02 21.64 13.89
C LEU A 155 -2.45 21.64 15.34
N ASP A 156 -1.55 22.05 16.25
CA ASP A 156 -1.94 22.25 17.64
C ASP A 156 -2.81 23.49 17.82
N ARG A 157 -3.58 23.50 18.92
CA ARG A 157 -4.54 24.57 19.20
C ARG A 157 -3.88 25.78 19.83
N CYS A 158 -2.82 25.59 20.60
CA CYS A 158 -2.24 26.62 21.47
C CYS A 158 -1.21 27.48 20.74
N GLU A 159 -0.24 26.83 20.10
CA GLU A 159 0.88 27.53 19.46
C GLU A 159 0.71 27.67 17.95
N GLY A 160 -0.23 26.91 17.35
CA GLY A 160 -0.41 26.87 15.91
C GLY A 160 0.75 26.16 15.20
N ALA A 161 1.52 25.38 15.92
CA ALA A 161 2.60 24.57 15.37
C ALA A 161 2.06 23.31 14.70
N VAL A 162 2.80 22.81 13.69
CA VAL A 162 2.48 21.56 13.02
C VAL A 162 3.32 20.44 13.61
N TRP A 163 2.64 19.42 14.06
CA TRP A 163 3.25 18.23 14.65
C TRP A 163 2.96 17.00 13.79
N GLU A 164 3.88 16.04 13.83
CA GLU A 164 3.75 14.76 13.18
C GLU A 164 3.75 13.65 14.23
N LYS A 165 2.85 12.70 14.08
CA LYS A 165 2.77 11.54 14.95
C LYS A 165 2.57 10.26 14.15
N CYS A 166 3.45 9.29 14.39
CA CYS A 166 3.41 7.98 13.78
C CYS A 166 2.86 6.95 14.75
N PHE A 167 2.06 6.05 14.24
CA PHE A 167 1.45 4.93 14.99
C PHE A 167 1.62 3.65 14.21
N GLN A 168 1.86 2.56 14.95
CA GLN A 168 1.87 1.21 14.40
C GLN A 168 0.78 0.38 15.08
N GLU A 169 -0.04 -0.26 14.29
CA GLU A 169 -1.13 -1.07 14.78
C GLU A 169 -1.10 -2.46 14.17
N PRO A 170 -0.81 -3.49 14.96
CA PRO A 170 -0.85 -4.86 14.47
C PRO A 170 -2.28 -5.27 14.14
N PHE A 171 -2.43 -6.07 13.11
CA PHE A 171 -3.69 -6.71 12.76
C PHE A 171 -3.47 -8.17 12.37
N GLU A 172 -4.54 -8.93 12.55
CA GLU A 172 -4.65 -10.30 12.10
C GLU A 172 -6.00 -10.50 11.43
N VAL A 173 -6.02 -11.19 10.30
CA VAL A 173 -7.25 -11.50 9.59
C VAL A 173 -7.17 -12.87 8.92
N ASN A 174 -8.27 -13.58 8.93
CA ASN A 174 -8.42 -14.84 8.21
C ASN A 174 -9.13 -14.58 6.88
N VAL A 175 -8.57 -15.13 5.81
CA VAL A 175 -9.12 -15.09 4.47
C VAL A 175 -9.54 -16.51 4.11
N ASP A 176 -10.82 -16.71 3.89
CA ASP A 176 -11.35 -18.01 3.46
C ASP A 176 -10.90 -18.32 2.04
N LEU A 177 -10.28 -19.47 1.86
CA LEU A 177 -9.79 -19.98 0.58
C LEU A 177 -9.91 -21.50 0.59
N PRO A 178 -11.07 -22.07 0.24
CA PRO A 178 -11.42 -23.47 0.44
C PRO A 178 -10.41 -24.48 -0.11
N ASP A 179 -9.76 -24.14 -1.23
CA ASP A 179 -8.77 -25.00 -1.89
C ASP A 179 -7.34 -24.80 -1.39
N ALA A 180 -7.14 -23.95 -0.38
CA ALA A 180 -5.82 -23.74 0.20
C ALA A 180 -5.42 -24.91 1.07
N GLU A 181 -4.18 -25.38 0.90
CA GLU A 181 -3.58 -26.45 1.70
C GLU A 181 -2.33 -25.95 2.42
N GLN A 182 -2.01 -26.62 3.51
CA GLN A 182 -0.81 -26.31 4.30
C GLN A 182 0.47 -26.42 3.45
N GLY A 183 1.33 -25.41 3.55
CA GLY A 183 2.58 -25.35 2.79
C GLY A 183 2.49 -24.61 1.46
N MET A 184 1.31 -24.23 1.01
CA MET A 184 1.13 -23.32 -0.11
C MET A 184 1.62 -21.90 0.24
N LYS A 185 1.94 -21.12 -0.79
CA LYS A 185 2.44 -19.74 -0.63
C LYS A 185 1.36 -18.73 -0.95
N ALA A 186 1.09 -17.83 -0.02
CA ALA A 186 0.20 -16.70 -0.24
C ALA A 186 0.96 -15.50 -0.81
N LYS A 187 0.35 -14.83 -1.81
CA LYS A 187 0.78 -13.52 -2.27
C LYS A 187 -0.25 -12.50 -1.80
N LEU A 188 0.19 -11.56 -0.99
CA LEU A 188 -0.68 -10.59 -0.33
C LEU A 188 -0.63 -9.25 -1.05
N SER A 189 -1.76 -8.57 -1.08
CA SER A 189 -1.88 -7.17 -1.49
C SER A 189 -2.97 -6.50 -0.67
N TYR A 190 -2.92 -5.20 -0.56
CA TYR A 190 -3.91 -4.43 0.18
C TYR A 190 -4.38 -3.20 -0.59
N LYS A 191 -5.53 -2.70 -0.19
CA LYS A 191 -6.05 -1.40 -0.57
C LYS A 191 -6.69 -0.75 0.65
N ILE A 192 -6.21 0.42 1.03
CA ILE A 192 -6.86 1.24 2.06
C ILE A 192 -8.09 1.87 1.43
N LYS A 193 -9.27 1.62 1.99
CA LYS A 193 -10.53 2.15 1.48
C LYS A 193 -10.80 3.55 2.00
N ASP A 194 -10.59 3.75 3.30
CA ASP A 194 -10.82 5.02 3.97
C ASP A 194 -9.97 5.14 5.24
N ILE A 195 -9.66 6.38 5.60
CA ILE A 195 -9.03 6.73 6.87
C ILE A 195 -9.84 7.89 7.44
N ASP A 196 -10.63 7.64 8.48
CA ASP A 196 -11.42 8.66 9.16
C ASP A 196 -10.83 8.97 10.54
N PHE A 197 -10.80 10.24 10.89
CA PHE A 197 -10.43 10.72 12.22
C PHE A 197 -11.55 11.59 12.75
N ARG A 198 -12.12 11.15 13.86
CA ARG A 198 -13.13 11.93 14.60
C ARG A 198 -12.43 12.57 15.79
N SER A 199 -12.29 13.88 15.74
CA SER A 199 -11.89 14.66 16.89
C SER A 199 -13.14 14.94 17.75
N PRO A 200 -13.12 14.73 19.06
CA PRO A 200 -14.17 15.26 19.90
C PRO A 200 -14.22 16.79 19.74
N GLU A 201 -15.42 17.35 19.62
CA GLU A 201 -15.63 18.80 19.67
C GLU A 201 -15.32 19.27 21.10
N TYR A 202 -14.12 19.77 21.32
CA TYR A 202 -13.79 20.44 22.58
C TYR A 202 -14.24 21.90 22.53
N PRO A 203 -14.92 22.41 23.56
CA PRO A 203 -15.20 23.83 23.68
C PRO A 203 -13.90 24.62 23.76
N ASP A 204 -13.91 25.86 23.22
CA ASP A 204 -12.75 26.74 23.01
C ASP A 204 -11.99 27.17 24.32
N SER A 205 -12.33 26.63 25.47
CA SER A 205 -11.87 27.10 26.79
C SER A 205 -10.60 26.42 27.34
N CYS A 206 -9.91 25.54 26.60
CA CYS A 206 -8.81 24.75 27.16
C CYS A 206 -7.40 25.30 26.92
N CYS A 207 -7.22 26.52 26.45
CA CYS A 207 -5.88 27.12 26.24
C CYS A 207 -5.37 28.02 27.38
N ASN A 208 -6.03 28.04 28.53
CA ASN A 208 -5.63 28.84 29.70
C ASN A 208 -5.34 27.91 30.89
N GLU A 209 -4.19 27.23 30.88
CA GLU A 209 -3.49 26.80 32.11
C GLU A 209 -2.00 26.74 31.82
#